data_c583d0ae1392a19973d93522c588e3e4
#
_entry.id   c583d0ae1392a19973d93522c588e3e4
#
_cell.length_a   1.000
_cell.length_b   1.000
_cell.length_c   1.000
_cell.angle_alpha   90.00
_cell.angle_beta   90.00
_cell.angle_gamma   90.00
#
_symmetry.space_group_name_H-M   'P 1'
#
loop_
_entity.id
_entity.type
_entity.pdbx_description
1 polymer ?
#
loop_
_entity_poly.entity_id
_entity_poly.type
_entity_poly.pdbx_seq_one_letter_code
_entity_poly.pdbx_strand_id
1 'polypeptide(L)'
;MGEALISRLISLEIFAAEAIAVGDPSAARRQFLKETYGIQAQDDNTAVLAAADIVLVAVKPQAFRYIVPNLQAVADQQRSLLLSIMAGTPLATLEAVVPSWPVIRAMPNTPATIGAGMTAIAPGQLATAAHLQQAQTLFAAVGQVVEVPENLMDAVTGL
;
A
#
# COMPACT_ATOMS: atom_id res chain seq x y z
N MET A 1 1.44 -6.37 8.58
CA MET A 1 1.39 -4.90 8.31
C MET A 1 0.12 -4.49 7.56
N GLY A 2 -0.21 -5.05 6.41
CA GLY A 2 -1.44 -4.68 5.67
C GLY A 2 -2.72 -4.73 6.52
N GLU A 3 -2.89 -5.79 7.31
CA GLU A 3 -4.03 -5.90 8.24
C GLU A 3 -4.05 -4.81 9.31
N ALA A 4 -2.90 -4.43 9.85
CA ALA A 4 -2.81 -3.36 10.83
C ALA A 4 -3.31 -2.02 10.25
N LEU A 5 -2.96 -1.72 9.00
CA LEU A 5 -3.47 -0.56 8.28
C LEU A 5 -4.99 -0.64 8.10
N ILE A 6 -5.52 -1.76 7.60
CA ILE A 6 -6.96 -1.97 7.42
C ILE A 6 -7.71 -1.71 8.74
N SER A 7 -7.29 -2.39 9.81
CA SER A 7 -7.90 -2.26 11.14
C SER A 7 -7.93 -0.80 11.62
N ARG A 8 -6.81 -0.10 11.49
CA ARG A 8 -6.69 1.29 11.95
C ARG A 8 -7.46 2.27 11.09
N LEU A 9 -7.45 2.11 9.76
CA LEU A 9 -8.19 2.97 8.83
C LEU A 9 -9.69 2.90 9.08
N ILE A 10 -10.22 1.71 9.38
CA ILE A 10 -11.64 1.52 9.71
C ILE A 10 -11.94 2.07 11.11
N SER A 11 -11.14 1.71 12.13
CA SER A 11 -11.40 2.11 13.52
C SER A 11 -11.30 3.61 13.76
N LEU A 12 -10.55 4.33 12.92
CA LEU A 12 -10.44 5.80 12.95
C LEU A 12 -11.37 6.49 11.95
N GLU A 13 -12.27 5.73 11.31
CA GLU A 13 -13.26 6.23 10.33
C GLU A 13 -12.62 7.01 9.16
N ILE A 14 -11.33 6.71 8.82
CA ILE A 14 -10.65 7.32 7.69
C ILE A 14 -11.20 6.75 6.37
N PHE A 15 -11.50 5.44 6.36
CA PHE A 15 -12.20 4.76 5.28
C PHE A 15 -13.32 3.88 5.85
N ALA A 16 -14.47 3.89 5.19
CA ALA A 16 -15.52 2.90 5.42
C ALA A 16 -15.04 1.51 4.96
N ALA A 17 -15.50 0.46 5.63
CA ALA A 17 -15.10 -0.92 5.28
C ALA A 17 -15.42 -1.27 3.83
N GLU A 18 -16.55 -0.78 3.31
CA GLU A 18 -17.02 -1.00 1.93
C GLU A 18 -16.11 -0.34 0.88
N ALA A 19 -15.34 0.68 1.27
CA ALA A 19 -14.38 1.36 0.40
C ALA A 19 -13.02 0.65 0.35
N ILE A 20 -12.82 -0.42 1.14
CA ILE A 20 -11.58 -1.20 1.18
C ILE A 20 -11.79 -2.55 0.50
N ALA A 21 -10.98 -2.81 -0.52
CA ALA A 21 -10.95 -4.10 -1.18
C ALA A 21 -9.55 -4.72 -1.08
N VAL A 22 -9.48 -6.04 -0.86
CA VAL A 22 -8.22 -6.78 -0.72
C VAL A 22 -8.16 -7.92 -1.72
N GLY A 23 -7.04 -8.02 -2.42
CA GLY A 23 -6.64 -9.21 -3.16
C GLY A 23 -5.70 -10.07 -2.32
N ASP A 24 -6.05 -11.32 -2.07
CA ASP A 24 -5.20 -12.28 -1.36
C ASP A 24 -5.43 -13.70 -1.93
N PRO A 25 -4.38 -14.47 -2.26
CA PRO A 25 -4.53 -15.81 -2.81
C PRO A 25 -5.11 -16.82 -1.80
N SER A 26 -4.97 -16.58 -0.48
CA SER A 26 -5.46 -17.48 0.56
C SER A 26 -6.95 -17.31 0.82
N ALA A 27 -7.74 -18.34 0.52
CA ALA A 27 -9.18 -18.34 0.80
C ALA A 27 -9.49 -18.14 2.29
N ALA A 28 -8.72 -18.78 3.18
CA ALA A 28 -8.88 -18.62 4.63
C ALA A 28 -8.59 -17.17 5.06
N ARG A 29 -7.58 -16.53 4.45
CA ARG A 29 -7.26 -15.14 4.74
C ARG A 29 -8.36 -14.19 4.27
N ARG A 30 -8.87 -14.39 3.06
CA ARG A 30 -9.99 -13.60 2.53
C ARG A 30 -11.25 -13.72 3.41
N GLN A 31 -11.58 -14.95 3.85
CA GLN A 31 -12.71 -15.17 4.74
C GLN A 31 -12.54 -14.44 6.08
N PHE A 32 -11.38 -14.59 6.70
CA PHE A 32 -11.06 -13.89 7.95
C PHE A 32 -11.21 -12.36 7.82
N LEU A 33 -10.69 -11.76 6.75
CA LEU A 33 -10.75 -10.33 6.53
C LEU A 33 -12.20 -9.84 6.34
N LYS A 34 -13.03 -10.60 5.61
CA LYS A 34 -14.46 -10.31 5.45
C LYS A 34 -15.20 -10.36 6.77
N GLU A 35 -15.01 -11.41 7.55
CA GLU A 35 -15.72 -11.62 8.81
C GLU A 35 -15.29 -10.64 9.89
N THR A 36 -14.00 -10.31 9.95
CA THR A 36 -13.44 -9.46 11.00
C THR A 36 -13.67 -7.98 10.74
N TYR A 37 -13.51 -7.54 9.47
CA TYR A 37 -13.47 -6.12 9.12
C TYR A 37 -14.62 -5.66 8.22
N GLY A 38 -15.43 -6.58 7.69
CA GLY A 38 -16.54 -6.24 6.79
C GLY A 38 -16.09 -5.78 5.39
N ILE A 39 -14.80 -5.93 5.04
CA ILE A 39 -14.23 -5.46 3.78
C ILE A 39 -14.49 -6.44 2.63
N GLN A 40 -14.33 -5.96 1.41
CA GLN A 40 -14.33 -6.82 0.23
C GLN A 40 -12.97 -7.56 0.14
N ALA A 41 -12.99 -8.86 -0.09
CA ALA A 41 -11.77 -9.63 -0.31
C ALA A 41 -11.99 -10.71 -1.38
N GLN A 42 -11.09 -10.75 -2.36
CA GLN A 42 -11.19 -11.65 -3.52
C GLN A 42 -9.81 -12.14 -3.96
N ASP A 43 -9.75 -13.14 -4.83
CA ASP A 43 -8.49 -13.70 -5.35
C ASP A 43 -8.05 -13.06 -6.68
N ASP A 44 -8.95 -12.36 -7.36
CA ASP A 44 -8.62 -11.61 -8.58
C ASP A 44 -8.11 -10.21 -8.23
N ASN A 45 -6.79 -10.05 -8.24
CA ASN A 45 -6.18 -8.74 -8.05
C ASN A 45 -6.56 -7.73 -9.14
N THR A 46 -6.80 -8.17 -10.38
CA THR A 46 -7.12 -7.27 -11.49
C THR A 46 -8.43 -6.54 -11.22
N ALA A 47 -9.45 -7.27 -10.73
CA ALA A 47 -10.74 -6.67 -10.38
C ALA A 47 -10.63 -5.69 -9.21
N VAL A 48 -9.79 -6.00 -8.20
CA VAL A 48 -9.52 -5.08 -7.08
C VAL A 48 -8.84 -3.81 -7.59
N LEU A 49 -7.82 -3.96 -8.42
CA LEU A 49 -7.01 -2.85 -8.93
C LEU A 49 -7.82 -1.92 -9.83
N ALA A 50 -8.69 -2.47 -10.68
CA ALA A 50 -9.47 -1.70 -11.66
C ALA A 50 -10.44 -0.67 -11.04
N ALA A 51 -10.80 -0.83 -9.76
CA ALA A 51 -11.71 0.07 -9.05
C ALA A 51 -11.02 0.96 -8.01
N ALA A 52 -9.68 0.87 -7.87
CA ALA A 52 -8.95 1.50 -6.78
C ALA A 52 -8.35 2.85 -7.17
N ASP A 53 -8.63 3.92 -6.42
CA ASP A 53 -7.93 5.20 -6.52
C ASP A 53 -6.55 5.15 -5.85
N ILE A 54 -6.42 4.37 -4.77
CA ILE A 54 -5.17 4.13 -4.04
C ILE A 54 -4.93 2.62 -3.97
N VAL A 55 -3.77 2.20 -4.43
CA VAL A 55 -3.32 0.80 -4.40
C VAL A 55 -2.19 0.66 -3.39
N LEU A 56 -2.40 -0.15 -2.34
CA LEU A 56 -1.36 -0.49 -1.39
C LEU A 56 -0.79 -1.88 -1.66
N VAL A 57 0.46 -1.93 -2.10
CA VAL A 57 1.22 -3.17 -2.26
C VAL A 57 1.83 -3.57 -0.92
N ALA A 58 1.22 -4.57 -0.27
CA ALA A 58 1.57 -5.06 1.05
C ALA A 58 2.03 -6.54 1.05
N VAL A 59 2.58 -7.00 -0.06
CA VAL A 59 3.13 -8.35 -0.21
C VAL A 59 4.61 -8.40 0.21
N LYS A 60 5.13 -9.61 0.42
CA LYS A 60 6.59 -9.79 0.56
C LYS A 60 7.28 -9.48 -0.77
N PRO A 61 8.50 -8.89 -0.77
CA PRO A 61 9.22 -8.56 -2.00
C PRO A 61 9.33 -9.74 -2.98
N GLN A 62 9.54 -10.96 -2.48
CA GLN A 62 9.62 -12.18 -3.29
C GLN A 62 8.32 -12.53 -4.00
N ALA A 63 7.18 -12.07 -3.47
CA ALA A 63 5.85 -12.31 -4.04
C ALA A 63 5.44 -11.23 -5.06
N PHE A 64 6.16 -10.11 -5.14
CA PHE A 64 5.83 -9.00 -6.04
C PHE A 64 5.69 -9.43 -7.50
N ARG A 65 6.56 -10.32 -7.96
CA ARG A 65 6.52 -10.86 -9.33
C ARG A 65 5.16 -11.46 -9.72
N TYR A 66 4.39 -11.94 -8.76
CA TYR A 66 3.09 -12.58 -9.03
C TYR A 66 1.96 -11.56 -9.22
N ILE A 67 2.12 -10.33 -8.72
CA ILE A 67 1.13 -9.27 -8.88
C ILE A 67 1.49 -8.28 -10.02
N VAL A 68 2.72 -8.30 -10.52
CA VAL A 68 3.16 -7.46 -11.64
C VAL A 68 2.24 -7.57 -12.86
N PRO A 69 1.86 -8.78 -13.34
CA PRO A 69 0.95 -8.90 -14.48
C PRO A 69 -0.42 -8.24 -14.24
N ASN A 70 -0.96 -8.31 -13.01
CA ASN A 70 -2.22 -7.68 -12.67
C ASN A 70 -2.11 -6.14 -12.67
N LEU A 71 -1.03 -5.58 -12.12
CA LEU A 71 -0.75 -4.14 -12.17
C LEU A 71 -0.63 -3.64 -13.61
N GLN A 72 0.15 -4.33 -14.45
CA GLN A 72 0.33 -3.99 -15.85
C GLN A 72 -0.97 -4.05 -16.66
N ALA A 73 -1.85 -5.01 -16.35
CA ALA A 73 -3.12 -5.15 -17.04
C ALA A 73 -4.06 -3.94 -16.87
N VAL A 74 -3.91 -3.17 -15.79
CA VAL A 74 -4.73 -1.99 -15.50
C VAL A 74 -3.97 -0.66 -15.65
N ALA A 75 -2.66 -0.68 -15.74
CA ALA A 75 -1.81 0.51 -15.71
C ALA A 75 -2.10 1.52 -16.84
N ASP A 76 -2.52 1.05 -18.00
CA ASP A 76 -2.85 1.90 -19.15
C ASP A 76 -4.30 2.42 -19.12
N GLN A 77 -5.15 1.79 -18.30
CA GLN A 77 -6.60 2.09 -18.26
C GLN A 77 -6.95 3.13 -17.20
N GLN A 78 -6.12 3.27 -16.17
CA GLN A 78 -6.33 4.19 -15.07
C GLN A 78 -5.02 4.71 -14.49
N ARG A 79 -5.11 5.70 -13.62
CA ARG A 79 -3.97 6.28 -12.88
C ARG A 79 -4.29 6.30 -11.40
N SER A 80 -3.85 5.27 -10.68
CA SER A 80 -4.01 5.18 -9.23
C SER A 80 -2.71 5.59 -8.53
N LEU A 81 -2.82 6.06 -7.29
CA LEU A 81 -1.65 6.23 -6.44
C LEU A 81 -1.17 4.86 -5.96
N LEU A 82 0.03 4.46 -6.36
CA LEU A 82 0.66 3.24 -5.85
C LEU A 82 1.46 3.54 -4.59
N LEU A 83 1.08 2.92 -3.49
CA LEU A 83 1.83 2.90 -2.24
C LEU A 83 2.47 1.53 -2.07
N SER A 84 3.75 1.45 -1.76
CA SER A 84 4.46 0.18 -1.52
C SER A 84 5.09 0.16 -0.13
N ILE A 85 4.78 -0.87 0.65
CA ILE A 85 5.44 -1.13 1.95
C ILE A 85 6.43 -2.30 1.87
N MET A 86 6.88 -2.63 0.66
CA MET A 86 7.86 -3.70 0.46
C MET A 86 9.26 -3.22 0.82
N ALA A 87 9.92 -3.93 1.73
CA ALA A 87 11.32 -3.66 2.06
C ALA A 87 12.24 -3.92 0.86
N GLY A 88 13.27 -3.08 0.68
CA GLY A 88 14.30 -3.28 -0.33
C GLY A 88 13.83 -3.22 -1.79
N THR A 89 12.63 -2.68 -2.06
CA THR A 89 12.12 -2.53 -3.44
C THR A 89 12.23 -1.06 -3.85
N PRO A 90 13.15 -0.68 -4.75
CA PRO A 90 13.36 0.71 -5.18
C PRO A 90 12.16 1.29 -5.94
N LEU A 91 12.00 2.61 -5.88
CA LEU A 91 11.00 3.36 -6.68
C LEU A 91 11.11 3.05 -8.16
N ALA A 92 12.33 3.02 -8.72
CA ALA A 92 12.54 2.70 -10.13
C ALA A 92 11.95 1.34 -10.55
N THR A 93 11.99 0.34 -9.66
CA THR A 93 11.38 -0.98 -9.92
C THR A 93 9.85 -0.90 -9.95
N LEU A 94 9.26 -0.11 -9.06
CA LEU A 94 7.82 0.07 -9.00
C LEU A 94 7.30 0.89 -10.17
N GLU A 95 7.97 2.01 -10.47
CA GLU A 95 7.65 2.90 -11.59
C GLU A 95 7.77 2.21 -12.95
N ALA A 96 8.70 1.27 -13.11
CA ALA A 96 8.81 0.48 -14.34
C ALA A 96 7.59 -0.44 -14.58
N VAL A 97 6.88 -0.84 -13.52
CA VAL A 97 5.67 -1.67 -13.64
C VAL A 97 4.44 -0.83 -13.98
N VAL A 98 4.35 0.39 -13.46
CA VAL A 98 3.21 1.31 -13.63
C VAL A 98 3.72 2.69 -14.06
N PRO A 99 4.25 2.86 -15.27
CA PRO A 99 5.02 4.04 -15.68
C PRO A 99 4.19 5.34 -15.74
N SER A 100 2.87 5.24 -15.74
CA SER A 100 1.96 6.39 -15.76
C SER A 100 1.36 6.72 -14.38
N TRP A 101 1.66 5.94 -13.34
CA TRP A 101 1.08 6.14 -12.01
C TRP A 101 2.03 6.91 -11.09
N PRO A 102 1.50 7.76 -10.19
CA PRO A 102 2.26 8.27 -9.05
C PRO A 102 2.59 7.11 -8.10
N VAL A 103 3.84 7.03 -7.66
CA VAL A 103 4.34 5.97 -6.77
C VAL A 103 4.92 6.61 -5.51
N ILE A 104 4.63 6.04 -4.35
CA ILE A 104 5.28 6.39 -3.09
C ILE A 104 5.75 5.10 -2.41
N ARG A 105 7.03 5.05 -2.11
CA ARG A 105 7.62 3.99 -1.29
C ARG A 105 7.44 4.36 0.17
N ALA A 106 6.99 3.42 0.99
CA ALA A 106 6.79 3.60 2.42
C ALA A 106 7.47 2.46 3.20
N MET A 107 7.94 2.76 4.38
CA MET A 107 8.55 1.79 5.28
C MET A 107 8.03 2.00 6.70
N PRO A 108 6.90 1.35 7.04
CA PRO A 108 6.39 1.30 8.41
C PRO A 108 7.22 0.32 9.26
N ASN A 109 7.22 0.53 10.57
CA ASN A 109 7.84 -0.38 11.52
C ASN A 109 6.82 -1.18 12.34
N THR A 110 7.28 -2.14 13.13
CA THR A 110 6.43 -3.07 13.88
C THR A 110 5.42 -2.40 14.83
N PRO A 111 5.73 -1.32 15.58
CA PRO A 111 4.76 -0.65 16.44
C PRO A 111 3.55 -0.06 15.73
N ALA A 112 3.55 -0.01 14.41
CA ALA A 112 2.37 0.34 13.59
C ALA A 112 1.14 -0.53 13.91
N THR A 113 1.34 -1.77 14.36
CA THR A 113 0.24 -2.69 14.74
C THR A 113 -0.60 -2.19 15.91
N ILE A 114 -0.04 -1.34 16.76
CA ILE A 114 -0.71 -0.71 17.91
C ILE A 114 -0.92 0.80 17.73
N GLY A 115 -0.68 1.33 16.53
CA GLY A 115 -0.82 2.76 16.24
C GLY A 115 0.30 3.65 16.77
N ALA A 116 1.42 3.06 17.20
CA ALA A 116 2.60 3.75 17.71
C ALA A 116 3.81 3.61 16.79
N GLY A 117 3.55 3.44 15.49
CA GLY A 117 4.58 3.27 14.46
C GLY A 117 5.26 4.56 14.05
N MET A 118 6.33 4.39 13.28
CA MET A 118 6.96 5.42 12.47
C MET A 118 7.02 4.90 11.04
N THR A 119 6.50 5.67 10.09
CA THR A 119 6.56 5.34 8.67
C THR A 119 7.41 6.36 7.94
N ALA A 120 8.51 5.93 7.32
CA ALA A 120 9.21 6.76 6.35
C ALA A 120 8.53 6.65 4.99
N ILE A 121 8.38 7.76 4.27
CA ILE A 121 7.86 7.79 2.90
C ILE A 121 8.84 8.48 1.97
N ALA A 122 8.93 7.99 0.73
CA ALA A 122 9.73 8.59 -0.33
C ALA A 122 8.89 8.68 -1.62
N PRO A 123 8.70 9.90 -2.19
CA PRO A 123 7.94 10.06 -3.42
C PRO A 123 8.74 9.67 -4.66
N GLY A 124 8.07 9.04 -5.63
CA GLY A 124 8.56 8.82 -6.97
C GLY A 124 8.35 10.04 -7.89
N GLN A 125 8.75 9.89 -9.15
CA GLN A 125 8.83 11.01 -10.10
C GLN A 125 7.48 11.68 -10.41
N LEU A 126 6.38 10.92 -10.43
CA LEU A 126 5.04 11.44 -10.73
C LEU A 126 4.22 11.77 -9.47
N ALA A 127 4.79 11.54 -8.27
CA ALA A 127 4.11 11.87 -7.04
C ALA A 127 4.04 13.38 -6.82
N THR A 128 2.84 13.89 -6.58
CA THR A 128 2.58 15.31 -6.29
C THR A 128 2.42 15.55 -4.78
N ALA A 129 2.36 16.81 -4.36
CA ALA A 129 2.05 17.18 -2.97
C ALA A 129 0.70 16.60 -2.49
N ALA A 130 -0.30 16.52 -3.37
CA ALA A 130 -1.59 15.89 -3.06
C ALA A 130 -1.43 14.39 -2.78
N HIS A 131 -0.63 13.68 -3.56
CA HIS A 131 -0.34 12.26 -3.35
C HIS A 131 0.42 12.03 -2.04
N LEU A 132 1.38 12.89 -1.71
CA LEU A 132 2.09 12.85 -0.42
C LEU A 132 1.12 13.06 0.75
N GLN A 133 0.19 14.01 0.64
CA GLN A 133 -0.83 14.24 1.67
C GLN A 133 -1.74 13.01 1.85
N GLN A 134 -2.14 12.35 0.78
CA GLN A 134 -2.92 11.11 0.84
C GLN A 134 -2.13 9.99 1.55
N ALA A 135 -0.86 9.79 1.19
CA ALA A 135 0.00 8.81 1.84
C ALA A 135 0.21 9.13 3.33
N GLN A 136 0.45 10.40 3.68
CA GLN A 136 0.57 10.85 5.07
C GLN A 136 -0.70 10.56 5.87
N THR A 137 -1.88 10.89 5.33
CA THR A 137 -3.17 10.61 5.99
C THR A 137 -3.35 9.11 6.23
N LEU A 138 -3.03 8.28 5.25
CA LEU A 138 -3.17 6.83 5.35
C LEU A 138 -2.21 6.24 6.40
N PHE A 139 -0.94 6.60 6.37
CA PHE A 139 0.05 6.06 7.30
C PHE A 139 0.00 6.69 8.69
N ALA A 140 -0.56 7.90 8.85
CA ALA A 140 -0.81 8.52 10.15
C ALA A 140 -1.80 7.70 11.01
N ALA A 141 -2.64 6.87 10.39
CA ALA A 141 -3.50 5.92 11.10
C ALA A 141 -2.72 4.92 11.97
N VAL A 142 -1.47 4.64 11.64
CA VAL A 142 -0.62 3.66 12.33
C VAL A 142 0.55 4.29 13.09
N GLY A 143 0.68 5.62 13.10
CA GLY A 143 1.72 6.33 13.85
C GLY A 143 2.19 7.60 13.17
N GLN A 144 3.42 8.00 13.42
CA GLN A 144 4.02 9.19 12.81
C GLN A 144 4.52 8.89 11.39
N VAL A 145 4.55 9.93 10.55
CA VAL A 145 5.03 9.83 9.17
C VAL A 145 6.13 10.86 8.95
N VAL A 146 7.21 10.46 8.32
CA VAL A 146 8.32 11.33 7.93
C VAL A 146 8.66 11.12 6.46
N GLU A 147 8.82 12.21 5.73
CA GLU A 147 9.34 12.17 4.36
C GLU A 147 10.87 12.12 4.40
N VAL A 148 11.45 11.21 3.63
CA VAL A 148 12.90 11.04 3.49
C VAL A 148 13.28 10.87 2.01
N PRO A 149 14.49 11.26 1.61
CA PRO A 149 15.03 10.89 0.31
C PRO A 149 15.10 9.38 0.14
N GLU A 150 14.85 8.85 -1.07
CA GLU A 150 14.80 7.41 -1.33
C GLU A 150 16.09 6.68 -0.91
N ASN A 151 17.24 7.30 -1.11
CA ASN A 151 18.54 6.71 -0.75
C ASN A 151 18.70 6.43 0.75
N LEU A 152 17.86 6.97 1.61
CA LEU A 152 17.84 6.69 3.05
C LEU A 152 16.88 5.57 3.43
N MET A 153 15.98 5.13 2.52
CA MET A 153 14.95 4.13 2.83
C MET A 153 15.51 2.76 3.24
N ASP A 154 16.67 2.37 2.69
CA ASP A 154 17.29 1.10 3.07
C ASP A 154 17.97 1.18 4.45
N ALA A 155 18.49 2.35 4.84
CA ALA A 155 18.96 2.59 6.20
C ALA A 155 17.81 2.55 7.21
N VAL A 156 16.65 3.12 6.88
CA VAL A 156 15.43 3.03 7.72
C VAL A 156 14.98 1.57 7.89
N THR A 157 15.16 0.74 6.88
CA THR A 157 14.78 -0.69 6.96
C THR A 157 15.66 -1.46 7.95
N GLY A 158 16.91 -1.00 8.18
CA GLY A 158 17.88 -1.64 9.07
C GLY A 158 17.78 -1.20 10.54
N LEU A 159 16.94 -0.22 10.85
CA LEU A 159 16.68 0.28 12.20
C LEU A 159 15.48 -0.43 12.83
#